data_912daf81ebcdecd2cf651b367f5b5777
#
_entry.id   912daf81ebcdecd2cf651b367f5b5777
#
_cell.length_a   1.000
_cell.length_b   1.000
_cell.length_c   1.000
_cell.angle_alpha   90.00
_cell.angle_beta   90.00
_cell.angle_gamma   90.00
#
_symmetry.space_group_name_H-M   'P 1'
#
loop_
_entity.id
_entity.type
_entity.pdbx_description
1 polymer ?
#
loop_
_entity_poly.entity_id
_entity_poly.type
_entity_poly.pdbx_seq_one_letter_code
_entity_poly.pdbx_strand_id
1 'polypeptide(L)'
;MDKSFENGCVFIVGGSGGIGSLCAKEFAQSGARVVITYYKNEQAAIDVANDINNDVQIYQLDNSDPKSVEETFQKVVNDHGSINTLINAAGFAIPQKFISEI
;
A
#
# COMPACT_ATOMS: atom_id res chain seq x y z
N MET A 1 -9.30 13.04 -13.85
CA MET A 1 -8.82 11.93 -13.02
C MET A 1 -9.61 10.67 -13.31
N ASP A 2 -8.95 9.54 -13.32
CA ASP A 2 -9.61 8.26 -13.55
C ASP A 2 -10.51 7.93 -12.36
N LYS A 3 -11.78 7.65 -12.65
CA LYS A 3 -12.77 7.36 -11.61
C LYS A 3 -12.50 6.06 -10.85
N SER A 4 -11.66 5.18 -11.39
CA SER A 4 -11.32 3.93 -10.70
C SER A 4 -10.63 4.16 -9.36
N PHE A 5 -10.08 5.34 -9.12
CA PHE A 5 -9.39 5.67 -7.87
C PHE A 5 -10.25 6.46 -6.88
N GLU A 6 -11.49 6.79 -7.22
CA GLU A 6 -12.34 7.58 -6.33
C GLU A 6 -12.69 6.84 -5.05
N ASN A 7 -12.90 5.54 -5.13
CA ASN A 7 -13.29 4.71 -4.00
C ASN A 7 -12.21 3.67 -3.73
N GLY A 8 -11.55 3.77 -2.59
CA GLY A 8 -10.53 2.83 -2.21
C GLY A 8 -9.13 3.38 -2.42
N CYS A 9 -8.17 2.49 -2.59
CA CYS A 9 -6.77 2.90 -2.60
C CYS A 9 -5.92 2.01 -3.52
N VAL A 10 -4.73 2.52 -3.84
CA VAL A 10 -3.64 1.73 -4.41
C VAL A 10 -2.78 1.28 -3.22
N PHE A 11 -2.72 0.00 -2.98
CA PHE A 11 -2.00 -0.57 -1.83
C PHE A 11 -0.70 -1.19 -2.30
N ILE A 12 0.41 -0.64 -1.83
CA ILE A 12 1.75 -1.08 -2.23
C ILE A 12 2.44 -1.72 -1.04
N VAL A 13 2.52 -3.03 -1.04
CA VAL A 13 3.21 -3.79 0.02
C VAL A 13 4.70 -3.68 -0.24
N GLY A 14 5.44 -3.17 0.73
CA GLY A 14 6.86 -2.89 0.57
C GLY A 14 7.13 -1.57 -0.14
N GLY A 15 6.23 -0.61 0.00
CA GLY A 15 6.32 0.67 -0.68
C GLY A 15 7.45 1.57 -0.20
N SER A 16 8.12 1.21 0.89
CA SER A 16 9.28 1.97 1.36
C SER A 16 10.58 1.57 0.63
N GLY A 17 10.58 0.46 -0.13
CA GLY A 17 11.74 0.03 -0.90
C GLY A 17 11.85 0.74 -2.23
N GLY A 18 12.92 0.44 -3.00
CA GLY A 18 13.21 1.12 -4.24
C GLY A 18 12.11 1.05 -5.29
N ILE A 19 11.67 -0.16 -5.64
CA ILE A 19 10.63 -0.34 -6.65
C ILE A 19 9.28 0.14 -6.13
N GLY A 20 8.97 -0.20 -4.87
CA GLY A 20 7.69 0.19 -4.28
C GLY A 20 7.54 1.69 -4.16
N SER A 21 8.61 2.41 -3.81
CA SER A 21 8.56 3.86 -3.68
C SER A 21 8.36 4.54 -5.04
N LEU A 22 8.93 4.00 -6.11
CA LEU A 22 8.69 4.53 -7.46
C LEU A 22 7.23 4.34 -7.87
N CYS A 23 6.66 3.17 -7.59
CA CYS A 23 5.25 2.91 -7.87
C CYS A 23 4.35 3.86 -7.08
N ALA A 24 4.67 4.07 -5.80
CA ALA A 24 3.89 4.97 -4.96
C ALA A 24 3.86 6.38 -5.55
N LYS A 25 5.01 6.86 -5.99
CA LYS A 25 5.13 8.19 -6.58
C LYS A 25 4.30 8.31 -7.85
N GLU A 26 4.38 7.32 -8.73
CA GLU A 26 3.65 7.33 -10.01
C GLU A 26 2.14 7.34 -9.78
N PHE A 27 1.63 6.49 -8.89
CA PHE A 27 0.21 6.45 -8.63
C PHE A 27 -0.28 7.72 -7.94
N ALA A 28 0.50 8.25 -7.02
CA ALA A 28 0.13 9.48 -6.34
C ALA A 28 0.04 10.67 -7.32
N GLN A 29 0.96 10.73 -8.28
CA GLN A 29 0.93 11.76 -9.31
C GLN A 29 -0.30 11.65 -10.21
N SER A 30 -0.86 10.46 -10.32
CA SER A 30 -2.09 10.23 -11.07
C SER A 30 -3.36 10.58 -10.29
N GLY A 31 -3.21 11.02 -9.05
CA GLY A 31 -4.34 11.40 -8.21
C GLY A 31 -4.89 10.26 -7.36
N ALA A 32 -4.24 9.10 -7.35
CA ALA A 32 -4.68 7.97 -6.56
C ALA A 32 -4.39 8.17 -5.08
N ARG A 33 -5.25 7.58 -4.24
CA ARG A 33 -4.97 7.46 -2.82
C ARG A 33 -3.99 6.30 -2.64
N VAL A 34 -2.81 6.57 -2.10
CA VAL A 34 -1.75 5.59 -2.00
C VAL A 34 -1.55 5.17 -0.55
N VAL A 35 -1.45 3.86 -0.34
CA VAL A 35 -1.14 3.26 0.96
C VAL A 35 0.10 2.40 0.78
N ILE A 36 1.09 2.56 1.65
CA ILE A 36 2.32 1.77 1.58
C ILE A 36 2.57 1.07 2.91
N THR A 37 3.37 0.02 2.87
CA THR A 37 3.77 -0.68 4.08
C THR A 37 5.28 -0.67 4.25
N TYR A 38 5.71 -0.83 5.51
CA TYR A 38 7.10 -1.06 5.88
C TYR A 38 7.14 -2.21 6.88
N TYR A 39 8.31 -2.82 7.03
CA TYR A 39 8.49 -3.88 8.02
C TYR A 39 9.19 -3.34 9.27
N LYS A 40 10.45 -2.98 9.15
CA LYS A 40 11.26 -2.50 10.30
C LYS A 40 11.64 -1.04 10.20
N ASN A 41 11.78 -0.53 8.99
CA ASN A 41 12.30 0.82 8.78
C ASN A 41 11.17 1.81 8.57
N GLU A 42 10.55 2.22 9.67
CA GLU A 42 9.48 3.20 9.62
C GLU A 42 9.93 4.52 9.01
N GLN A 43 11.17 4.93 9.32
CA GLN A 43 11.67 6.20 8.80
C GLN A 43 11.74 6.20 7.27
N ALA A 44 12.08 5.08 6.66
CA ALA A 44 12.09 4.98 5.21
C ALA A 44 10.69 5.21 4.62
N ALA A 45 9.66 4.67 5.27
CA ALA A 45 8.28 4.87 4.83
C ALA A 45 7.84 6.32 5.00
N ILE A 46 8.21 6.94 6.11
CA ILE A 46 7.93 8.35 6.37
C ILE A 46 8.61 9.22 5.31
N ASP A 47 9.86 8.91 4.98
CA ASP A 47 10.61 9.65 3.97
C ASP A 47 9.94 9.55 2.59
N VAL A 48 9.47 8.37 2.23
CA VAL A 48 8.75 8.19 0.97
C VAL A 48 7.47 9.02 0.95
N ALA A 49 6.69 8.96 2.02
CA ALA A 49 5.45 9.72 2.12
C ALA A 49 5.71 11.23 2.02
N ASN A 50 6.76 11.71 2.68
CA ASN A 50 7.12 13.14 2.64
C ASN A 50 7.62 13.55 1.26
N ASP A 51 8.37 12.70 0.58
CA ASP A 51 8.91 12.98 -0.75
C ASP A 51 7.79 13.11 -1.78
N ILE A 52 6.74 12.32 -1.64
CA ILE A 52 5.60 12.37 -2.55
C ILE A 52 4.78 13.64 -2.32
N ASN A 53 4.80 14.16 -1.11
CA ASN A 53 4.08 15.37 -0.72
C ASN A 53 2.57 15.25 -0.93
N ASN A 54 2.03 14.06 -0.70
CA ASN A 54 0.63 13.75 -0.78
C ASN A 54 0.18 13.09 0.52
N ASP A 55 -1.12 12.79 0.60
CA ASP A 55 -1.70 12.15 1.77
C ASP A 55 -1.48 10.62 1.69
N VAL A 56 -0.22 10.21 1.75
CA VAL A 56 0.16 8.80 1.70
C VAL A 56 0.07 8.21 3.10
N GLN A 57 -0.69 7.15 3.24
CA GLN A 57 -0.84 6.44 4.50
C GLN A 57 0.18 5.33 4.59
N ILE A 58 0.72 5.10 5.78
CA ILE A 58 1.73 4.07 6.00
C ILE A 58 1.27 3.11 7.09
N TYR A 59 1.54 1.81 6.87
CA TYR A 59 1.19 0.76 7.82
C TYR A 59 2.39 -0.15 8.02
N GLN A 60 2.52 -0.69 9.22
CA GLN A 60 3.53 -1.71 9.49
C GLN A 60 2.99 -3.07 9.07
N LEU A 61 3.84 -3.88 8.44
CA LEU A 61 3.46 -5.21 8.00
C LEU A 61 4.65 -6.15 8.13
N ASP A 62 4.46 -7.21 8.92
CA ASP A 62 5.44 -8.28 9.03
C ASP A 62 5.12 -9.34 7.98
N ASN A 63 5.90 -9.39 6.92
CA ASN A 63 5.69 -10.30 5.79
C ASN A 63 5.81 -11.78 6.18
N SER A 64 6.52 -12.08 7.26
CA SER A 64 6.74 -13.46 7.70
C SER A 64 5.62 -13.98 8.58
N ASP A 65 4.70 -13.14 8.99
CA ASP A 65 3.60 -13.49 9.87
C ASP A 65 2.27 -13.41 9.12
N PRO A 66 1.66 -14.56 8.76
CA PRO A 66 0.39 -14.55 8.02
C PRO A 66 -0.71 -13.78 8.74
N LYS A 67 -0.72 -13.79 10.06
CA LYS A 67 -1.71 -13.06 10.83
C LYS A 67 -1.52 -11.55 10.67
N SER A 68 -0.29 -11.08 10.69
CA SER A 68 0.02 -9.68 10.47
C SER A 68 -0.43 -9.25 9.08
N VAL A 69 -0.17 -10.07 8.07
CA VAL A 69 -0.57 -9.80 6.69
C VAL A 69 -2.08 -9.63 6.61
N GLU A 70 -2.83 -10.60 7.16
CA GLU A 70 -4.28 -10.58 7.10
C GLU A 70 -4.87 -9.39 7.86
N GLU A 71 -4.37 -9.12 9.06
CA GLU A 71 -4.85 -8.01 9.87
C GLU A 71 -4.59 -6.65 9.20
N THR A 72 -3.41 -6.50 8.59
CA THR A 72 -3.06 -5.25 7.92
C THR A 72 -3.93 -5.02 6.69
N PHE A 73 -4.15 -6.06 5.89
CA PHE A 73 -5.02 -5.95 4.72
C PHE A 73 -6.44 -5.58 5.13
N GLN A 74 -6.96 -6.21 6.19
CA GLN A 74 -8.30 -5.89 6.68
C GLN A 74 -8.39 -4.45 7.17
N LYS A 75 -7.35 -3.99 7.85
CA LYS A 75 -7.30 -2.61 8.35
C LYS A 75 -7.31 -1.62 7.19
N VAL A 76 -6.55 -1.90 6.14
CA VAL A 76 -6.51 -1.03 4.95
C VAL A 76 -7.89 -0.97 4.30
N VAL A 77 -8.56 -2.10 4.15
CA VAL A 77 -9.91 -2.12 3.58
C VAL A 77 -10.87 -1.34 4.46
N ASN A 78 -10.80 -1.51 5.78
CA ASN A 78 -11.69 -0.80 6.70
C ASN A 78 -11.46 0.72 6.65
N ASP A 79 -10.21 1.15 6.53
CA ASP A 79 -9.86 2.57 6.56
C ASP A 79 -10.11 3.25 5.22
N HIS A 80 -9.98 2.53 4.11
CA HIS A 80 -9.99 3.13 2.77
C HIS A 80 -11.11 2.61 1.87
N GLY A 81 -11.93 1.71 2.34
CA GLY A 81 -13.10 1.21 1.62
C GLY A 81 -12.81 -0.02 0.77
N SER A 82 -11.79 0.03 -0.08
CA SER A 82 -11.42 -1.09 -0.92
C SER A 82 -9.99 -0.93 -1.42
N ILE A 83 -9.42 -2.02 -1.93
CA ILE A 83 -8.11 -1.99 -2.57
C ILE A 83 -8.36 -2.08 -4.08
N ASN A 84 -8.17 -0.98 -4.79
CA ASN A 84 -8.38 -0.92 -6.23
C ASN A 84 -7.23 -1.55 -7.02
N THR A 85 -6.03 -1.37 -6.51
CA THR A 85 -4.82 -1.91 -7.14
C THR A 85 -3.89 -2.38 -6.03
N LEU A 86 -3.36 -3.58 -6.19
CA LEU A 86 -2.42 -4.16 -5.24
C LEU A 86 -1.09 -4.40 -5.92
N ILE A 87 -0.04 -3.85 -5.36
CA ILE A 87 1.33 -4.07 -5.85
C ILE A 87 2.13 -4.71 -4.73
N ASN A 88 2.65 -5.91 -4.98
CA ASN A 88 3.45 -6.63 -4.01
C ASN A 88 4.93 -6.48 -4.34
N ALA A 89 5.55 -5.44 -3.81
CA ALA A 89 6.98 -5.20 -4.00
C ALA A 89 7.84 -5.94 -2.97
N ALA A 90 7.20 -6.60 -2.00
CA ALA A 90 7.90 -7.35 -0.96
C ALA A 90 8.13 -8.82 -1.32
N GLY A 91 7.40 -9.35 -2.31
CA GLY A 91 7.63 -10.69 -2.84
C GLY A 91 7.09 -11.84 -2.02
N PHE A 92 6.13 -11.61 -1.13
CA PHE A 92 5.51 -12.69 -0.37
C PHE A 92 4.11 -13.02 -0.92
N ALA A 93 3.53 -14.14 -0.45
CA ALA A 93 2.21 -14.56 -0.90
C ALA A 93 1.12 -13.66 -0.31
N ILE A 94 0.19 -13.21 -1.16
CA ILE A 94 -0.94 -12.40 -0.76
C ILE A 94 -2.16 -13.31 -0.53
N PRO A 95 -2.92 -13.11 0.56
CA PRO A 95 -4.12 -13.93 0.77
C PRO A 95 -5.09 -13.80 -0.41
N GLN A 96 -5.55 -14.94 -0.92
CA GLN A 96 -6.37 -15.00 -2.13
C GLN A 96 -7.65 -14.18 -2.01
N LYS A 97 -8.24 -14.14 -0.83
CA LYS A 97 -9.49 -13.41 -0.62
C LYS A 97 -9.36 -11.90 -0.85
N PHE A 98 -8.16 -11.37 -0.73
CA PHE A 98 -7.93 -9.95 -0.99
C PHE A 98 -7.65 -9.69 -2.48
N ILE A 99 -7.04 -10.64 -3.15
CA ILE A 99 -6.76 -10.54 -4.58
C ILE A 99 -8.05 -10.52 -5.39
N SER A 100 -9.03 -11.33 -5.00
CA SER A 100 -10.29 -11.44 -5.73
C SER A 100 -11.12 -10.17 -5.72
N GLU A 101 -10.81 -9.23 -4.83
CA GLU A 101 -11.51 -7.95 -4.74
C GLU A 101 -10.96 -6.91 -5.74
N ILE A 102 -9.85 -7.22 -6.35
CA ILE A 102 -9.20 -6.30 -7.30
C ILE A 102 -9.67 -6.61 -8.74
#